data_e811a23637768a1c035c1073b532b58b
#
_entry.id   e811a23637768a1c035c1073b532b58b
#
_cell.length_a   1.000
_cell.length_b   1.000
_cell.length_c   1.000
_cell.angle_alpha   90.00
_cell.angle_beta   90.00
_cell.angle_gamma   90.00
#
_symmetry.space_group_name_H-M   'P 1'
#
loop_
_entity.id
_entity.type
_entity.pdbx_description
1 polymer ?
#
loop_
_entity_poly.entity_id
_entity_poly.type
_entity_poly.pdbx_seq_one_letter_code
_entity_poly.pdbx_strand_id
1 'polypeptide(L)'
;QDTADNAEQLSFFSDNNAVSEEVEKPVNDSQNIAENTQNDAPDAEKPIVDKKDFIITNDNLGEGGAKTKYRANVDAIKTLKAIESENRLATADEQKILSQYVGWGGLKNAFEDHHQDWQNEYAELKELLTPEEYSSAAASTLNAHYTSPVVIDKMYEALSNNGFDGGRILEPAMGVGNFFGKMPDDIRSNSRLYGVELDDISGRIAQQLYQTANIRITGFEKAMYSNNSFDLAIGNVPFGGYSLNEATYNKYHFQIHDHFFAKSLD
;
A
#
# COMPACT_ATOMS: atom_id res chain seq x y z
N GLN A 1 -1.72 -0.98 31.74
CA GLN A 1 -1.02 -0.01 30.89
C GLN A 1 -1.30 -0.27 29.40
N ASP A 2 -1.55 -1.52 28.97
CA ASP A 2 -1.76 -1.90 27.56
C ASP A 2 -3.19 -1.60 27.01
N THR A 3 -4.15 -1.30 27.88
CA THR A 3 -5.56 -1.11 27.45
C THR A 3 -5.89 0.33 27.04
N ALA A 4 -5.13 1.32 27.47
CA ALA A 4 -5.36 2.73 27.12
C ALA A 4 -4.82 3.09 25.73
N ASP A 5 -3.65 2.58 25.36
CA ASP A 5 -3.03 2.80 24.04
C ASP A 5 -3.87 2.18 22.90
N ASN A 6 -4.55 1.04 23.15
CA ASN A 6 -5.45 0.43 22.18
C ASN A 6 -6.73 1.23 21.92
N ALA A 7 -7.20 2.00 22.92
CA ALA A 7 -8.42 2.79 22.77
C ALA A 7 -8.22 4.05 21.93
N GLU A 8 -7.05 4.71 22.04
CA GLU A 8 -6.70 5.86 21.19
C GLU A 8 -6.49 5.47 19.73
N GLN A 9 -5.93 4.27 19.49
CA GLN A 9 -5.73 3.76 18.13
C GLN A 9 -7.05 3.40 17.45
N LEU A 10 -8.04 2.90 18.20
CA LEU A 10 -9.39 2.60 17.70
C LEU A 10 -10.14 3.87 17.29
N SER A 11 -9.93 5.01 17.96
CA SER A 11 -10.58 6.27 17.62
C SER A 11 -10.04 6.85 16.30
N PHE A 12 -8.76 6.67 16.00
CA PHE A 12 -8.15 7.16 14.75
C PHE A 12 -8.73 6.50 13.49
N PHE A 13 -9.11 5.22 13.57
CA PHE A 13 -9.70 4.50 12.44
C PHE A 13 -11.22 4.70 12.28
N SER A 14 -11.91 5.18 13.32
CA SER A 14 -13.37 5.37 13.30
C SER A 14 -13.85 6.78 12.92
N ASP A 15 -13.03 7.83 13.11
CA ASP A 15 -13.47 9.23 12.94
C ASP A 15 -13.40 9.76 11.50
N ASN A 16 -12.89 8.99 10.52
CA ASN A 16 -12.83 9.39 9.11
C ASN A 16 -14.13 9.11 8.31
N ASN A 17 -15.27 8.88 8.97
CA ASN A 17 -16.54 8.53 8.32
C ASN A 17 -17.63 9.60 8.43
N ALA A 18 -17.32 10.87 8.20
CA ALA A 18 -18.31 11.92 8.09
C ALA A 18 -18.18 12.66 6.73
N VAL A 19 -18.72 12.06 5.67
CA VAL A 19 -19.10 12.79 4.44
C VAL A 19 -20.56 12.48 4.15
N SER A 20 -21.36 13.54 4.13
CA SER A 20 -22.80 13.60 3.91
C SER A 20 -23.22 13.05 2.54
N GLU A 21 -24.29 12.21 2.57
CA GLU A 21 -25.04 11.81 1.39
C GLU A 21 -25.81 13.00 0.80
N GLU A 22 -25.53 13.36 -0.43
CA GLU A 22 -26.48 14.07 -1.31
C GLU A 22 -26.99 13.10 -2.37
N VAL A 23 -28.31 12.88 -2.35
CA VAL A 23 -29.08 12.05 -3.26
C VAL A 23 -29.35 12.84 -4.53
N GLU A 24 -28.71 12.50 -5.65
CA GLU A 24 -29.13 12.99 -6.96
C GLU A 24 -30.14 12.07 -7.63
N LYS A 25 -31.23 12.67 -8.10
CA LYS A 25 -32.32 12.02 -8.87
C LYS A 25 -31.92 11.88 -10.35
N PRO A 26 -32.43 10.88 -11.06
CA PRO A 26 -32.14 10.71 -12.49
C PRO A 26 -32.89 11.75 -13.34
N VAL A 27 -32.15 12.45 -14.19
CA VAL A 27 -32.71 13.25 -15.29
C VAL A 27 -32.57 12.47 -16.58
N ASN A 28 -33.73 12.22 -17.17
CA ASN A 28 -33.87 11.66 -18.51
C ASN A 28 -33.95 12.85 -19.48
N ASP A 29 -33.06 12.95 -20.44
CA ASP A 29 -33.38 13.71 -21.65
C ASP A 29 -32.64 13.22 -22.90
N SER A 30 -33.47 12.89 -23.86
CA SER A 30 -33.10 12.53 -25.22
C SER A 30 -33.10 13.79 -26.10
N GLN A 31 -32.23 13.79 -27.11
CA GLN A 31 -32.20 14.66 -28.30
C GLN A 31 -31.40 15.96 -28.22
N ASN A 32 -30.25 16.00 -28.91
CA ASN A 32 -30.11 16.76 -30.16
C ASN A 32 -28.72 16.51 -30.79
N ILE A 33 -28.79 16.00 -32.05
CA ILE A 33 -27.65 15.91 -32.96
C ILE A 33 -27.44 17.29 -33.54
N ALA A 34 -26.27 17.89 -33.34
CA ALA A 34 -25.77 19.00 -34.15
C ALA A 34 -24.30 18.72 -34.46
N GLU A 35 -24.01 18.44 -35.71
CA GLU A 35 -22.67 18.37 -36.28
C GLU A 35 -21.91 19.68 -36.02
N ASN A 36 -20.75 19.54 -35.38
CA ASN A 36 -19.75 20.59 -35.36
C ASN A 36 -18.38 19.99 -35.69
N THR A 37 -18.04 20.06 -36.95
CA THR A 37 -16.69 19.76 -37.46
C THR A 37 -15.74 20.82 -36.95
N GLN A 38 -14.95 20.49 -35.92
CA GLN A 38 -13.77 21.26 -35.55
C GLN A 38 -12.53 20.38 -35.68
N ASN A 39 -11.57 20.92 -36.40
CA ASN A 39 -10.26 20.39 -36.75
C ASN A 39 -9.57 19.74 -35.54
N ASP A 40 -9.43 18.41 -35.57
CA ASP A 40 -8.53 17.67 -34.71
C ASP A 40 -7.09 17.93 -35.17
N ALA A 41 -6.37 18.74 -34.40
CA ALA A 41 -4.92 18.68 -34.41
C ALA A 41 -4.50 17.30 -33.91
N PRO A 42 -3.47 16.65 -34.49
CA PRO A 42 -3.05 15.34 -34.05
C PRO A 42 -2.69 15.41 -32.57
N ASP A 43 -3.38 14.60 -31.76
CA ASP A 43 -3.10 14.42 -30.34
C ASP A 43 -1.63 13.99 -30.22
N ALA A 44 -0.80 14.81 -29.59
CA ALA A 44 0.60 14.50 -29.40
C ALA A 44 0.67 13.16 -28.66
N GLU A 45 1.19 12.12 -29.30
CA GLU A 45 1.39 10.81 -28.70
C GLU A 45 2.09 10.99 -27.36
N LYS A 46 1.35 10.69 -26.28
CA LYS A 46 1.96 10.66 -24.94
C LYS A 46 3.12 9.69 -24.99
N PRO A 47 4.31 10.06 -24.52
CA PRO A 47 5.45 9.17 -24.56
C PRO A 47 5.08 7.83 -23.91
N ILE A 48 5.34 6.73 -24.61
CA ILE A 48 5.17 5.37 -24.08
C ILE A 48 6.17 5.27 -22.92
N VAL A 49 5.69 5.40 -21.71
CA VAL A 49 6.51 5.23 -20.51
C VAL A 49 6.74 3.73 -20.34
N ASP A 50 7.98 3.29 -20.49
CA ASP A 50 8.40 1.90 -20.28
C ASP A 50 8.28 1.56 -18.79
N LYS A 51 7.13 0.99 -18.41
CA LYS A 51 6.82 0.59 -17.04
C LYS A 51 7.65 -0.60 -16.61
N LYS A 52 8.25 -0.52 -15.43
CA LYS A 52 9.10 -1.58 -14.87
C LYS A 52 8.72 -1.89 -13.44
N ASP A 53 8.61 -3.18 -13.15
CA ASP A 53 8.43 -3.66 -11.79
C ASP A 53 9.79 -3.97 -11.15
N PHE A 54 9.92 -3.61 -9.89
CA PHE A 54 11.12 -3.86 -9.10
C PHE A 54 11.21 -5.34 -8.70
N ILE A 55 12.41 -5.90 -8.82
CA ILE A 55 12.71 -7.27 -8.36
C ILE A 55 13.64 -7.18 -7.15
N ILE A 56 13.23 -7.78 -6.05
CA ILE A 56 14.04 -7.88 -4.83
C ILE A 56 15.06 -9.01 -5.01
N THR A 57 16.32 -8.62 -5.15
CA THR A 57 17.46 -9.54 -5.27
C THR A 57 18.29 -9.63 -3.99
N ASN A 58 18.03 -8.73 -3.01
CA ASN A 58 18.76 -8.67 -1.75
C ASN A 58 17.83 -9.08 -0.60
N ASP A 59 18.22 -10.10 0.16
CA ASP A 59 17.44 -10.61 1.29
C ASP A 59 17.60 -9.80 2.58
N ASN A 60 18.50 -8.81 2.58
CA ASN A 60 18.83 -7.98 3.74
C ASN A 60 17.98 -6.70 3.84
N LEU A 61 16.78 -6.69 3.26
CA LEU A 61 15.86 -5.56 3.38
C LEU A 61 15.45 -5.33 4.83
N GLY A 62 15.61 -4.08 5.27
CA GLY A 62 15.24 -3.69 6.63
C GLY A 62 16.21 -4.13 7.73
N GLU A 63 17.41 -4.62 7.37
CA GLU A 63 18.47 -4.87 8.35
C GLU A 63 19.06 -3.56 8.88
N GLY A 64 19.57 -3.63 10.12
CA GLY A 64 20.21 -2.52 10.77
C GLY A 64 19.46 -1.99 12.00
N GLY A 65 20.11 -1.08 12.71
CA GLY A 65 19.56 -0.43 13.90
C GLY A 65 18.49 0.60 13.56
N ALA A 66 17.81 1.11 14.59
CA ALA A 66 16.70 2.05 14.45
C ALA A 66 17.07 3.31 13.63
N LYS A 67 18.24 3.89 13.84
CA LYS A 67 18.71 5.06 13.06
C LYS A 67 18.94 4.74 11.58
N THR A 68 19.42 3.53 11.27
CA THR A 68 19.60 3.08 9.88
C THR A 68 18.26 2.95 9.17
N LYS A 69 17.28 2.31 9.82
CA LYS A 69 15.91 2.17 9.30
C LYS A 69 15.24 3.53 9.10
N TYR A 70 15.37 4.41 10.09
CA TYR A 70 14.89 5.78 9.99
C TYR A 70 15.44 6.48 8.74
N ARG A 71 16.77 6.44 8.55
CA ARG A 71 17.43 7.09 7.40
C ARG A 71 16.92 6.53 6.08
N ALA A 72 16.81 5.21 5.97
CA ALA A 72 16.28 4.56 4.78
C ALA A 72 14.83 5.01 4.46
N ASN A 73 13.98 5.12 5.48
CA ASN A 73 12.62 5.63 5.30
C ASN A 73 12.61 7.08 4.82
N VAL A 74 13.42 7.95 5.42
CA VAL A 74 13.51 9.37 5.05
C VAL A 74 14.00 9.53 3.61
N ASP A 75 15.03 8.79 3.21
CA ASP A 75 15.59 8.83 1.87
C ASP A 75 14.55 8.34 0.83
N ALA A 76 13.81 7.27 1.14
CA ALA A 76 12.73 6.79 0.30
C ALA A 76 11.59 7.81 0.15
N ILE A 77 11.16 8.46 1.23
CA ILE A 77 10.11 9.49 1.19
C ILE A 77 10.56 10.72 0.40
N LYS A 78 11.80 11.18 0.60
CA LYS A 78 12.37 12.30 -0.19
C LYS A 78 12.40 11.97 -1.67
N THR A 79 12.81 10.76 -2.03
CA THR A 79 12.83 10.26 -3.41
C THR A 79 11.41 10.19 -3.98
N LEU A 80 10.45 9.63 -3.23
CA LEU A 80 9.04 9.60 -3.65
C LEU A 80 8.50 10.99 -3.96
N LYS A 81 8.68 11.95 -3.04
CA LYS A 81 8.19 13.33 -3.21
C LYS A 81 8.85 14.04 -4.40
N ALA A 82 10.12 13.76 -4.67
CA ALA A 82 10.80 14.29 -5.85
C ALA A 82 10.19 13.74 -7.16
N ILE A 83 9.96 12.42 -7.24
CA ILE A 83 9.33 11.76 -8.39
C ILE A 83 7.92 12.32 -8.63
N GLU A 84 7.14 12.47 -7.57
CA GLU A 84 5.77 13.00 -7.64
C GLU A 84 5.73 14.46 -8.08
N SER A 85 6.66 15.29 -7.60
CA SER A 85 6.75 16.70 -8.01
C SER A 85 7.06 16.87 -9.51
N GLU A 86 7.74 15.88 -10.12
CA GLU A 86 8.03 15.84 -11.55
C GLU A 86 6.96 15.09 -12.35
N ASN A 87 5.93 14.57 -11.69
CA ASN A 87 4.82 13.81 -12.29
C ASN A 87 5.28 12.71 -13.25
N ARG A 88 6.21 11.89 -12.80
CA ARG A 88 6.81 10.79 -13.57
C ARG A 88 6.84 9.47 -12.79
N LEU A 89 7.26 8.41 -13.43
CA LEU A 89 7.56 7.14 -12.79
C LEU A 89 9.01 7.11 -12.28
N ALA A 90 9.24 6.28 -11.25
CA ALA A 90 10.57 6.02 -10.73
C ALA A 90 11.47 5.32 -11.75
N THR A 91 12.72 5.75 -11.81
CA THR A 91 13.80 5.04 -12.50
C THR A 91 14.22 3.80 -11.72
N ALA A 92 14.99 2.90 -12.34
CA ALA A 92 15.49 1.70 -11.66
C ALA A 92 16.39 2.02 -10.45
N ASP A 93 17.14 3.13 -10.47
CA ASP A 93 17.98 3.51 -9.32
C ASP A 93 17.13 4.12 -8.19
N GLU A 94 16.09 4.89 -8.52
CA GLU A 94 15.12 5.39 -7.53
C GLU A 94 14.32 4.24 -6.92
N GLN A 95 13.92 3.23 -7.70
CA GLN A 95 13.27 2.03 -7.17
C GLN A 95 14.13 1.31 -6.14
N LYS A 96 15.46 1.27 -6.31
CA LYS A 96 16.37 0.72 -5.29
C LYS A 96 16.32 1.50 -3.99
N ILE A 97 16.22 2.84 -4.05
CA ILE A 97 16.08 3.68 -2.85
C ILE A 97 14.71 3.45 -2.21
N LEU A 98 13.64 3.49 -3.00
CA LEU A 98 12.27 3.28 -2.54
C LEU A 98 12.08 1.91 -1.87
N SER A 99 12.73 0.86 -2.38
CA SER A 99 12.66 -0.49 -1.83
C SER A 99 13.28 -0.63 -0.43
N GLN A 100 14.07 0.35 0.02
CA GLN A 100 14.63 0.37 1.36
C GLN A 100 13.66 0.90 2.43
N TYR A 101 12.48 1.37 2.03
CA TYR A 101 11.44 1.77 2.98
C TYR A 101 10.93 0.55 3.75
N VAL A 102 10.98 0.61 5.07
CA VAL A 102 10.60 -0.50 5.95
C VAL A 102 9.49 -0.13 6.95
N GLY A 103 8.83 1.01 6.74
CA GLY A 103 7.82 1.52 7.65
C GLY A 103 8.37 1.97 9.00
N TRP A 104 7.47 2.27 9.90
CA TRP A 104 7.83 2.90 11.18
C TRP A 104 7.80 1.94 12.38
N GLY A 105 7.60 0.64 12.15
CA GLY A 105 7.61 -0.37 13.21
C GLY A 105 8.87 -0.31 14.07
N GLY A 106 8.69 -0.14 15.38
CA GLY A 106 9.80 -0.01 16.34
C GLY A 106 10.55 1.33 16.31
N LEU A 107 10.07 2.35 15.56
CA LEU A 107 10.68 3.67 15.48
C LEU A 107 9.90 4.77 16.24
N LYS A 108 9.15 4.41 17.26
CA LYS A 108 8.31 5.32 18.06
C LYS A 108 9.08 6.55 18.53
N ASN A 109 10.34 6.39 18.97
CA ASN A 109 11.17 7.48 19.48
C ASN A 109 11.40 8.62 18.48
N ALA A 110 11.30 8.37 17.17
CA ALA A 110 11.41 9.39 16.13
C ALA A 110 10.19 10.35 16.11
N PHE A 111 9.09 9.96 16.73
CA PHE A 111 7.83 10.71 16.79
C PHE A 111 7.58 11.38 18.15
N GLU A 112 8.49 11.23 19.10
CA GLU A 112 8.36 11.74 20.47
C GLU A 112 9.34 12.89 20.72
N ASP A 113 8.81 14.05 21.08
CA ASP A 113 9.57 15.30 21.28
C ASP A 113 10.49 15.31 22.49
N HIS A 114 10.29 14.39 23.45
CA HIS A 114 11.07 14.30 24.69
C HIS A 114 12.30 13.40 24.59
N HIS A 115 12.48 12.67 23.49
CA HIS A 115 13.65 11.80 23.27
C HIS A 115 14.86 12.59 22.78
N GLN A 116 15.82 12.90 23.69
CA GLN A 116 16.99 13.72 23.38
C GLN A 116 17.84 13.18 22.22
N ASP A 117 18.01 11.87 22.13
CA ASP A 117 18.80 11.23 21.07
C ASP A 117 18.09 11.22 19.69
N TRP A 118 16.82 11.67 19.63
CA TRP A 118 15.99 11.67 18.42
C TRP A 118 15.45 13.05 18.04
N GLN A 119 15.92 14.12 18.68
CA GLN A 119 15.43 15.48 18.45
C GLN A 119 15.57 15.95 17.00
N ASN A 120 16.70 15.63 16.36
CA ASN A 120 16.94 16.02 14.98
C ASN A 120 16.00 15.26 14.02
N GLU A 121 15.81 13.97 14.27
CA GLU A 121 14.92 13.11 13.47
C GLU A 121 13.45 13.51 13.65
N TYR A 122 13.04 13.83 14.87
CA TYR A 122 11.72 14.38 15.15
C TYR A 122 11.45 15.66 14.36
N ALA A 123 12.39 16.63 14.41
CA ALA A 123 12.27 17.88 13.66
C ALA A 123 12.24 17.64 12.14
N GLU A 124 13.11 16.75 11.62
CA GLU A 124 13.14 16.39 10.20
C GLU A 124 11.82 15.78 9.74
N LEU A 125 11.20 14.89 10.51
CA LEU A 125 9.90 14.31 10.16
C LEU A 125 8.78 15.34 10.12
N LYS A 126 8.75 16.27 11.06
CA LYS A 126 7.78 17.37 11.10
C LYS A 126 7.88 18.30 9.88
N GLU A 127 9.08 18.46 9.33
CA GLU A 127 9.30 19.25 8.12
C GLU A 127 8.99 18.45 6.83
N LEU A 128 9.35 17.15 6.83
CA LEU A 128 9.23 16.29 5.66
C LEU A 128 7.81 15.84 5.37
N LEU A 129 7.03 15.52 6.41
CA LEU A 129 5.70 14.93 6.31
C LEU A 129 4.60 15.98 6.44
N THR A 130 3.50 15.81 5.71
CA THR A 130 2.27 16.55 5.99
C THR A 130 1.72 16.15 7.36
N PRO A 131 0.83 16.96 7.98
CA PRO A 131 0.20 16.58 9.24
C PRO A 131 -0.48 15.21 9.19
N GLU A 132 -1.13 14.88 8.07
CA GLU A 132 -1.82 13.61 7.84
C GLU A 132 -0.83 12.44 7.71
N GLU A 133 0.22 12.62 6.87
CA GLU A 133 1.31 11.64 6.72
C GLU A 133 2.00 11.38 8.07
N TYR A 134 2.28 12.44 8.83
CA TYR A 134 2.91 12.33 10.14
C TYR A 134 2.04 11.56 11.13
N SER A 135 0.74 11.85 11.18
CA SER A 135 -0.21 11.18 12.07
C SER A 135 -0.33 9.69 11.72
N SER A 136 -0.44 9.35 10.42
CA SER A 136 -0.47 7.95 9.96
C SER A 136 0.82 7.21 10.30
N ALA A 137 1.97 7.82 10.02
CA ALA A 137 3.28 7.24 10.32
C ALA A 137 3.47 6.97 11.82
N ALA A 138 3.11 7.94 12.69
CA ALA A 138 3.18 7.79 14.13
C ALA A 138 2.28 6.66 14.64
N ALA A 139 1.06 6.54 14.12
CA ALA A 139 0.12 5.48 14.48
C ALA A 139 0.63 4.08 14.07
N SER A 140 1.38 3.97 12.97
CA SER A 140 1.89 2.70 12.44
C SER A 140 3.10 2.14 13.21
N THR A 141 3.69 2.91 14.13
CA THR A 141 4.92 2.52 14.87
C THR A 141 4.79 1.23 15.69
N LEU A 142 3.57 0.83 16.04
CA LEU A 142 3.29 -0.38 16.82
C LEU A 142 2.99 -1.61 15.95
N ASN A 143 2.54 -1.42 14.70
CA ASN A 143 1.93 -2.49 13.91
C ASN A 143 2.56 -2.70 12.53
N ALA A 144 3.53 -1.88 12.11
CA ALA A 144 4.17 -2.03 10.81
C ALA A 144 5.25 -3.13 10.87
N HIS A 145 4.88 -4.33 10.43
CA HIS A 145 5.78 -5.49 10.36
C HIS A 145 5.84 -6.01 8.93
N TYR A 146 7.02 -5.96 8.34
CA TYR A 146 7.27 -6.49 7.00
C TYR A 146 7.72 -7.95 7.08
N THR A 147 7.17 -8.77 6.19
CA THR A 147 7.56 -10.19 6.07
C THR A 147 8.97 -10.30 5.49
N SER A 148 9.81 -11.12 6.11
CA SER A 148 11.19 -11.30 5.62
C SER A 148 11.20 -11.96 4.24
N PRO A 149 12.15 -11.57 3.35
CA PRO A 149 12.28 -12.14 2.01
C PRO A 149 12.38 -13.67 2.02
N VAL A 150 13.12 -14.25 2.96
CA VAL A 150 13.28 -15.71 3.08
C VAL A 150 11.96 -16.44 3.33
N VAL A 151 11.05 -15.85 4.12
CA VAL A 151 9.72 -16.43 4.37
C VAL A 151 8.88 -16.36 3.10
N ILE A 152 8.93 -15.24 2.38
CA ILE A 152 8.21 -15.06 1.12
C ILE A 152 8.68 -16.09 0.08
N ASP A 153 9.99 -16.28 -0.05
CA ASP A 153 10.57 -17.30 -0.97
C ASP A 153 10.02 -18.70 -0.68
N LYS A 154 9.90 -19.06 0.61
CA LYS A 154 9.36 -20.38 0.99
C LYS A 154 7.86 -20.51 0.72
N MET A 155 7.11 -19.42 0.79
CA MET A 155 5.70 -19.42 0.41
C MET A 155 5.54 -19.63 -1.09
N TYR A 156 6.34 -18.97 -1.93
CA TYR A 156 6.32 -19.19 -3.39
C TYR A 156 6.82 -20.58 -3.77
N GLU A 157 7.86 -21.11 -3.11
CA GLU A 157 8.32 -22.47 -3.30
C GLU A 157 7.18 -23.49 -3.03
N ALA A 158 6.42 -23.28 -1.96
CA ALA A 158 5.27 -24.14 -1.63
C ALA A 158 4.17 -24.03 -2.70
N LEU A 159 3.86 -22.84 -3.21
CA LEU A 159 2.89 -22.62 -4.28
C LEU A 159 3.30 -23.32 -5.58
N SER A 160 4.55 -23.15 -6.02
CA SER A 160 5.09 -23.81 -7.22
C SER A 160 5.07 -25.34 -7.08
N ASN A 161 5.44 -25.87 -5.91
CA ASN A 161 5.39 -27.32 -5.63
C ASN A 161 3.95 -27.89 -5.69
N ASN A 162 2.94 -27.04 -5.49
CA ASN A 162 1.52 -27.40 -5.63
C ASN A 162 0.94 -27.08 -7.02
N GLY A 163 1.78 -26.72 -7.99
CA GLY A 163 1.40 -26.52 -9.36
C GLY A 163 0.83 -25.14 -9.69
N PHE A 164 1.00 -24.15 -8.81
CA PHE A 164 0.61 -22.77 -9.11
C PHE A 164 1.68 -22.13 -10.00
N ASP A 165 1.27 -21.67 -11.17
CA ASP A 165 2.14 -21.12 -12.21
C ASP A 165 1.77 -19.67 -12.63
N GLY A 166 0.79 -19.05 -11.92
CA GLY A 166 0.37 -17.68 -12.18
C GLY A 166 -1.13 -17.48 -12.21
N GLY A 167 -1.55 -16.25 -12.54
CA GLY A 167 -2.96 -15.86 -12.59
C GLY A 167 -3.19 -14.43 -12.11
N ARG A 168 -4.36 -14.15 -11.58
CA ARG A 168 -4.71 -12.89 -10.94
C ARG A 168 -4.38 -13.00 -9.46
N ILE A 169 -3.37 -12.26 -9.01
CA ILE A 169 -2.84 -12.35 -7.65
C ILE A 169 -3.18 -11.08 -6.88
N LEU A 170 -3.77 -11.24 -5.69
CA LEU A 170 -4.11 -10.16 -4.78
C LEU A 170 -3.18 -10.17 -3.55
N GLU A 171 -2.61 -9.02 -3.22
CA GLU A 171 -1.98 -8.74 -1.92
C GLU A 171 -2.85 -7.72 -1.16
N PRO A 172 -3.65 -8.15 -0.16
CA PRO A 172 -4.71 -7.32 0.43
C PRO A 172 -4.23 -6.30 1.48
N ALA A 173 -3.00 -6.43 1.96
CA ALA A 173 -2.31 -5.48 2.85
C ALA A 173 -0.82 -5.47 2.49
N MET A 174 -0.51 -4.81 1.36
CA MET A 174 0.75 -5.07 0.67
C MET A 174 1.95 -4.33 1.25
N GLY A 175 1.76 -3.29 2.07
CA GLY A 175 2.85 -2.40 2.43
C GLY A 175 3.52 -1.83 1.17
N VAL A 176 4.83 -2.00 1.08
CA VAL A 176 5.58 -1.65 -0.15
C VAL A 176 5.65 -2.78 -1.18
N GLY A 177 4.98 -3.91 -0.96
CA GLY A 177 4.84 -5.00 -1.95
C GLY A 177 6.01 -5.98 -1.99
N ASN A 178 6.54 -6.38 -0.85
CA ASN A 178 7.65 -7.33 -0.81
C ASN A 178 7.30 -8.69 -1.44
N PHE A 179 6.03 -9.12 -1.35
CA PHE A 179 5.58 -10.32 -2.03
C PHE A 179 5.66 -10.19 -3.55
N PHE A 180 5.30 -9.05 -4.10
CA PHE A 180 5.46 -8.81 -5.55
C PHE A 180 6.93 -8.78 -5.95
N GLY A 181 7.78 -8.14 -5.14
CA GLY A 181 9.21 -8.04 -5.43
C GLY A 181 9.96 -9.37 -5.41
N LYS A 182 9.52 -10.31 -4.57
CA LYS A 182 10.12 -11.65 -4.41
C LYS A 182 9.45 -12.73 -5.28
N MET A 183 8.43 -12.37 -6.06
CA MET A 183 7.73 -13.32 -6.92
C MET A 183 8.68 -13.95 -7.95
N PRO A 184 8.72 -15.29 -8.09
CA PRO A 184 9.49 -15.97 -9.13
C PRO A 184 9.08 -15.53 -10.55
N ASP A 185 10.04 -15.52 -11.47
CA ASP A 185 9.83 -15.00 -12.84
C ASP A 185 8.80 -15.80 -13.63
N ASP A 186 8.71 -17.11 -13.44
CA ASP A 186 7.73 -18.00 -14.06
C ASP A 186 6.30 -17.65 -13.62
N ILE A 187 6.07 -17.45 -12.33
CA ILE A 187 4.78 -17.00 -11.79
C ILE A 187 4.51 -15.55 -12.26
N ARG A 188 5.50 -14.65 -12.17
CA ARG A 188 5.36 -13.23 -12.52
C ARG A 188 4.92 -13.05 -13.96
N SER A 189 5.59 -13.75 -14.90
CA SER A 189 5.31 -13.62 -16.34
C SER A 189 3.90 -14.05 -16.74
N ASN A 190 3.27 -14.90 -15.94
CA ASN A 190 1.93 -15.43 -16.15
C ASN A 190 0.87 -14.74 -15.28
N SER A 191 1.23 -13.64 -14.57
CA SER A 191 0.36 -13.04 -13.56
C SER A 191 -0.05 -11.60 -13.86
N ARG A 192 -1.21 -11.23 -13.30
CA ARG A 192 -1.65 -9.84 -13.13
C ARG A 192 -1.75 -9.52 -11.66
N LEU A 193 -1.05 -8.47 -11.23
CA LEU A 193 -0.86 -8.13 -9.84
C LEU A 193 -1.84 -7.06 -9.38
N TYR A 194 -2.47 -7.28 -8.24
CA TYR A 194 -3.41 -6.38 -7.60
C TYR A 194 -3.01 -6.21 -6.14
N GLY A 195 -2.81 -4.98 -5.71
CA GLY A 195 -2.45 -4.66 -4.34
C GLY A 195 -3.45 -3.71 -3.69
N VAL A 196 -3.63 -3.86 -2.39
CA VAL A 196 -4.36 -2.89 -1.56
C VAL A 196 -3.49 -2.49 -0.39
N GLU A 197 -3.37 -1.20 -0.13
CA GLU A 197 -2.62 -0.67 1.01
C GLU A 197 -3.37 0.50 1.62
N LEU A 198 -3.46 0.50 2.94
CA LEU A 198 -4.13 1.56 3.70
C LEU A 198 -3.22 2.77 3.91
N ASP A 199 -1.93 2.52 4.21
CA ASP A 199 -0.96 3.59 4.44
C ASP A 199 -0.60 4.29 3.13
N ASP A 200 -0.81 5.61 3.10
CA ASP A 200 -0.64 6.42 1.91
C ASP A 200 0.81 6.38 1.38
N ILE A 201 1.80 6.55 2.25
CA ILE A 201 3.22 6.57 1.86
C ILE A 201 3.63 5.19 1.31
N SER A 202 3.31 4.11 2.01
CA SER A 202 3.63 2.74 1.57
C SER A 202 2.98 2.42 0.23
N GLY A 203 1.70 2.79 0.06
CA GLY A 203 0.96 2.56 -1.18
C GLY A 203 1.53 3.34 -2.37
N ARG A 204 1.90 4.62 -2.18
CA ARG A 204 2.55 5.44 -3.23
C ARG A 204 3.94 4.90 -3.59
N ILE A 205 4.72 4.45 -2.61
CA ILE A 205 6.00 3.77 -2.85
C ILE A 205 5.77 2.49 -3.67
N ALA A 206 4.78 1.67 -3.29
CA ALA A 206 4.45 0.44 -3.99
C ALA A 206 4.05 0.70 -5.46
N GLN A 207 3.29 1.77 -5.75
CA GLN A 207 2.95 2.19 -7.11
C GLN A 207 4.17 2.56 -7.95
N GLN A 208 5.22 3.10 -7.34
CA GLN A 208 6.48 3.40 -8.02
C GLN A 208 7.37 2.17 -8.18
N LEU A 209 7.29 1.21 -7.26
CA LEU A 209 8.04 -0.05 -7.35
C LEU A 209 7.42 -1.02 -8.36
N TYR A 210 6.09 -1.13 -8.40
CA TYR A 210 5.36 -2.10 -9.26
C TYR A 210 4.45 -1.35 -10.24
N GLN A 211 5.08 -0.74 -11.23
CA GLN A 211 4.46 0.19 -12.18
C GLN A 211 3.45 -0.49 -13.12
N THR A 212 3.48 -1.82 -13.24
CA THR A 212 2.52 -2.59 -14.04
C THR A 212 1.33 -3.11 -13.21
N ALA A 213 1.47 -3.13 -11.87
CA ALA A 213 0.44 -3.63 -10.96
C ALA A 213 -0.73 -2.65 -10.79
N ASN A 214 -1.90 -3.19 -10.47
CA ASN A 214 -3.07 -2.40 -10.08
C ASN A 214 -3.10 -2.24 -8.56
N ILE A 215 -2.60 -1.10 -8.06
CA ILE A 215 -2.48 -0.83 -6.63
C ILE A 215 -3.49 0.24 -6.22
N ARG A 216 -4.32 -0.08 -5.23
CA ARG A 216 -5.30 0.81 -4.61
C ARG A 216 -4.84 1.23 -3.22
N ILE A 217 -4.79 2.53 -3.00
CA ILE A 217 -4.48 3.11 -1.68
C ILE A 217 -5.81 3.35 -0.97
N THR A 218 -6.22 2.38 -0.16
CA THR A 218 -7.49 2.39 0.56
C THR A 218 -7.53 1.26 1.58
N GLY A 219 -8.49 1.29 2.51
CA GLY A 219 -8.75 0.13 3.37
C GLY A 219 -9.30 -1.06 2.55
N PHE A 220 -8.93 -2.28 2.94
CA PHE A 220 -9.37 -3.47 2.22
C PHE A 220 -10.89 -3.64 2.24
N GLU A 221 -11.55 -3.20 3.31
CA GLU A 221 -13.02 -3.17 3.43
C GLU A 221 -13.69 -2.29 2.37
N LYS A 222 -12.97 -1.29 1.81
CA LYS A 222 -13.46 -0.38 0.77
C LYS A 222 -13.03 -0.80 -0.63
N ALA A 223 -12.07 -1.73 -0.74
CA ALA A 223 -11.63 -2.24 -2.03
C ALA A 223 -12.70 -3.17 -2.61
N MET A 224 -13.32 -2.73 -3.72
CA MET A 224 -14.40 -3.48 -4.37
C MET A 224 -13.83 -4.35 -5.48
N TYR A 225 -13.99 -5.66 -5.32
CA TYR A 225 -13.72 -6.68 -6.31
C TYR A 225 -14.95 -7.59 -6.44
N SER A 226 -15.12 -8.21 -7.59
CA SER A 226 -16.16 -9.25 -7.77
C SER A 226 -15.69 -10.54 -7.11
N ASN A 227 -16.63 -11.32 -6.58
CA ASN A 227 -16.31 -12.63 -6.02
C ASN A 227 -15.63 -13.52 -7.05
N ASN A 228 -14.75 -14.40 -6.61
CA ASN A 228 -13.95 -15.29 -7.45
C ASN A 228 -13.11 -14.54 -8.51
N SER A 229 -12.62 -13.35 -8.19
CA SER A 229 -11.84 -12.53 -9.13
C SER A 229 -10.35 -12.86 -9.16
N PHE A 230 -9.85 -13.60 -8.18
CA PHE A 230 -8.43 -13.88 -8.00
C PHE A 230 -8.16 -15.38 -7.94
N ASP A 231 -7.03 -15.79 -8.49
CA ASP A 231 -6.53 -17.16 -8.44
C ASP A 231 -5.69 -17.41 -7.19
N LEU A 232 -5.15 -16.35 -6.59
CA LEU A 232 -4.37 -16.36 -5.37
C LEU A 232 -4.56 -15.05 -4.59
N ALA A 233 -4.79 -15.16 -3.28
CA ALA A 233 -4.55 -14.08 -2.33
C ALA A 233 -3.35 -14.45 -1.44
N ILE A 234 -2.33 -13.60 -1.39
CA ILE A 234 -1.08 -13.84 -0.65
C ILE A 234 -0.67 -12.57 0.08
N GLY A 235 -0.17 -12.68 1.29
CA GLY A 235 0.30 -11.52 2.04
C GLY A 235 0.40 -11.80 3.53
N ASN A 236 0.77 -10.78 4.29
CA ASN A 236 0.76 -10.76 5.74
C ASN A 236 -0.36 -9.79 6.18
N VAL A 237 -1.50 -10.34 6.60
CA VAL A 237 -2.66 -9.54 6.98
C VAL A 237 -2.46 -8.86 8.35
N PRO A 238 -3.06 -7.69 8.59
CA PRO A 238 -2.96 -7.02 9.89
C PRO A 238 -3.64 -7.85 10.99
N PHE A 239 -3.13 -7.71 12.22
CA PHE A 239 -3.66 -8.33 13.42
C PHE A 239 -4.20 -7.28 14.38
N GLY A 240 -5.25 -7.61 15.11
CA GLY A 240 -5.80 -6.72 16.13
C GLY A 240 -7.14 -7.18 16.67
N GLY A 241 -7.51 -6.70 17.87
CA GLY A 241 -8.77 -7.01 18.54
C GLY A 241 -9.91 -6.06 18.16
N TYR A 242 -9.92 -5.53 16.94
CA TYR A 242 -10.97 -4.64 16.42
C TYR A 242 -11.55 -5.19 15.11
N SER A 243 -12.74 -4.70 14.76
CA SER A 243 -13.48 -5.12 13.56
C SER A 243 -13.49 -4.00 12.52
N LEU A 244 -13.48 -4.37 11.24
CA LEU A 244 -13.74 -3.46 10.14
C LEU A 244 -15.24 -3.34 9.88
N ASN A 245 -15.67 -2.21 9.31
CA ASN A 245 -17.07 -2.00 8.95
C ASN A 245 -17.27 -2.24 7.45
N GLU A 246 -17.80 -3.43 7.12
CA GLU A 246 -18.20 -3.78 5.76
C GLU A 246 -19.52 -4.57 5.82
N ALA A 247 -20.56 -4.08 5.14
CA ALA A 247 -21.92 -4.57 5.27
C ALA A 247 -22.05 -6.09 5.07
N THR A 248 -21.29 -6.67 4.16
CA THR A 248 -21.28 -8.10 3.85
C THR A 248 -20.85 -8.94 5.05
N TYR A 249 -19.87 -8.46 5.83
CA TYR A 249 -19.21 -9.22 6.90
C TYR A 249 -19.62 -8.78 8.30
N ASN A 250 -20.28 -7.63 8.49
CA ASN A 250 -20.65 -7.08 9.79
C ASN A 250 -21.42 -8.06 10.69
N LYS A 251 -22.27 -8.90 10.11
CA LYS A 251 -23.07 -9.92 10.82
C LYS A 251 -22.23 -10.99 11.52
N TYR A 252 -20.97 -11.17 11.12
CA TYR A 252 -20.09 -12.20 11.69
C TYR A 252 -19.21 -11.66 12.84
N HIS A 253 -19.14 -10.34 13.03
CA HIS A 253 -18.31 -9.69 14.05
C HIS A 253 -16.85 -10.13 14.01
N PHE A 254 -16.30 -10.30 12.81
CA PHE A 254 -14.91 -10.71 12.60
C PHE A 254 -13.94 -9.70 13.20
N GLN A 255 -12.86 -10.21 13.81
CA GLN A 255 -11.67 -9.40 14.03
C GLN A 255 -11.01 -9.09 12.69
N ILE A 256 -10.12 -8.08 12.66
CA ILE A 256 -9.53 -7.60 11.40
C ILE A 256 -8.91 -8.74 10.57
N HIS A 257 -8.12 -9.64 11.18
CA HIS A 257 -7.50 -10.75 10.45
C HIS A 257 -8.51 -11.74 9.88
N ASP A 258 -9.59 -12.05 10.62
CA ASP A 258 -10.65 -12.93 10.14
C ASP A 258 -11.40 -12.30 8.96
N HIS A 259 -11.63 -10.96 9.03
CA HIS A 259 -12.23 -10.22 7.92
C HIS A 259 -11.38 -10.31 6.66
N PHE A 260 -10.06 -10.12 6.77
CA PHE A 260 -9.14 -10.23 5.64
C PHE A 260 -9.18 -11.63 5.04
N PHE A 261 -9.16 -12.69 5.86
CA PHE A 261 -9.27 -14.06 5.36
C PHE A 261 -10.62 -14.31 4.68
N ALA A 262 -11.74 -13.94 5.30
CA ALA A 262 -13.07 -14.15 4.73
C ALA A 262 -13.22 -13.46 3.37
N LYS A 263 -12.86 -12.17 3.29
CA LYS A 263 -12.95 -11.40 2.05
C LYS A 263 -11.97 -11.88 0.96
N SER A 264 -10.82 -12.41 1.34
CA SER A 264 -9.84 -12.96 0.38
C SER A 264 -10.26 -14.32 -0.19
N LEU A 265 -11.18 -15.02 0.46
CA LEU A 265 -11.71 -16.33 0.00
C LEU A 265 -12.97 -16.19 -0.86
N ASP A 266 -13.66 -15.04 -0.80
CA ASP A 266 -14.83 -14.73 -1.62
C ASP A 266 -14.45 -14.20 -3.02
#